data_53bf6073d881a507884ae9381895b2d3
#
_entry.id   53bf6073d881a507884ae9381895b2d3
#
_cell.length_a   1.000
_cell.length_b   1.000
_cell.length_c   1.000
_cell.angle_alpha   90.00
_cell.angle_beta   90.00
_cell.angle_gamma   90.00
#
_symmetry.space_group_name_H-M   'P 1'
#
loop_
_entity.id
_entity.type
_entity.pdbx_description
1 polymer ?
#
loop_
_entity_poly.entity_id
_entity_poly.type
_entity_poly.pdbx_seq_one_letter_code
_entity_poly.pdbx_strand_id
1 'polypeptide(L)'
;MFKKSTSYTKFGLILMKVLDVCVNLMRLVRIYSTVYAIALALLNVTNRKKLLKFYSQFIKKDDLCFDIGANLGSRTEVFLRLGAKVVAVEPQNICMKKLKKKYGSNKKVFLIQKAISDNEGEEELMISDTHTISSMSKNWMKSLKSSDMLLVSTSAFQWQKSIKVQVTTLDRLIKEYGRPTFCKIDVEGYEYKVLKGLSKPIDAVSFEFIPTQEFVLIAIDTIKHLATIGKVMFNYSLGESTTLVLEEWVEPEKISSILLKLPQKTFIWGDIYAKFI
;
A
#
# COMPACT_ATOMS: atom_id res chain seq x y z
N MET A 1 -18.19 15.31 18.38
CA MET A 1 -17.47 16.50 18.88
C MET A 1 -16.01 16.34 18.47
N PHE A 2 -15.61 16.96 17.35
CA PHE A 2 -14.26 16.77 16.79
C PHE A 2 -13.28 17.68 17.52
N LYS A 3 -12.33 17.11 18.26
CA LYS A 3 -11.21 17.87 18.82
C LYS A 3 -10.27 18.28 17.68
N LYS A 4 -10.12 19.59 17.51
CA LYS A 4 -9.22 20.27 16.56
C LYS A 4 -7.77 19.79 16.73
N SER A 5 -7.23 19.10 15.73
CA SER A 5 -5.80 18.84 15.57
C SER A 5 -5.17 19.99 14.79
N THR A 6 -5.06 21.19 15.37
CA THR A 6 -4.44 22.37 14.73
C THR A 6 -3.02 22.67 15.23
N SER A 7 -2.44 21.77 16.06
CA SER A 7 -1.11 21.98 16.64
C SER A 7 0.04 21.50 15.75
N TYR A 8 -0.23 20.58 14.80
CA TYR A 8 0.85 19.97 13.99
C TYR A 8 1.40 20.86 12.87
N THR A 9 0.62 21.77 12.32
CA THR A 9 1.04 22.55 11.15
C THR A 9 2.03 23.67 11.45
N LYS A 10 1.85 24.41 12.56
CA LYS A 10 2.81 25.46 12.94
C LYS A 10 4.11 24.90 13.52
N PHE A 11 4.02 23.88 14.35
CA PHE A 11 5.20 23.21 14.92
C PHE A 11 6.00 22.48 13.84
N GLY A 12 5.33 21.80 12.91
CA GLY A 12 5.97 21.14 11.76
C GLY A 12 6.70 22.11 10.82
N LEU A 13 6.11 23.27 10.53
CA LEU A 13 6.76 24.32 9.71
C LEU A 13 7.97 24.98 10.41
N ILE A 14 7.90 25.20 11.70
CA ILE A 14 9.03 25.70 12.49
C ILE A 14 10.14 24.67 12.54
N LEU A 15 9.81 23.39 12.75
CA LEU A 15 10.76 22.29 12.76
C LEU A 15 11.44 22.11 11.39
N MET A 16 10.71 22.24 10.29
CA MET A 16 11.28 22.22 8.93
C MET A 16 12.25 23.39 8.68
N LYS A 17 11.91 24.60 9.09
CA LYS A 17 12.81 25.77 8.96
C LYS A 17 14.08 25.62 9.81
N VAL A 18 13.97 25.11 11.03
CA VAL A 18 15.12 24.81 11.88
C VAL A 18 15.97 23.70 11.27
N LEU A 19 15.35 22.66 10.73
CA LEU A 19 16.05 21.60 9.99
C LEU A 19 16.78 22.14 8.75
N ASP A 20 16.17 23.05 7.97
CA ASP A 20 16.82 23.66 6.80
C ASP A 20 18.04 24.50 7.18
N VAL A 21 17.97 25.27 8.25
CA VAL A 21 19.11 26.03 8.76
C VAL A 21 20.20 25.07 9.26
N CYS A 22 19.87 24.04 10.01
CA CYS A 22 20.80 23.02 10.46
C CYS A 22 21.42 22.24 9.29
N VAL A 23 20.64 21.92 8.24
CA VAL A 23 21.08 21.28 7.02
C VAL A 23 22.12 22.13 6.28
N ASN A 24 21.88 23.44 6.14
CA ASN A 24 22.82 24.33 5.47
C ASN A 24 24.12 24.51 6.26
N LEU A 25 24.06 24.57 7.58
CA LEU A 25 25.23 24.60 8.46
C LEU A 25 26.02 23.28 8.43
N MET A 26 25.35 22.13 8.44
CA MET A 26 25.99 20.82 8.41
C MET A 26 26.57 20.45 7.04
N ARG A 27 26.04 21.02 5.93
CA ARG A 27 26.67 20.91 4.58
C ARG A 27 28.07 21.49 4.55
N LEU A 28 28.31 22.58 5.28
CA LEU A 28 29.65 23.21 5.39
C LEU A 28 30.67 22.33 6.15
N VAL A 29 30.25 21.40 6.98
CA VAL A 29 31.14 20.64 7.90
C VAL A 29 31.28 19.16 7.52
N ARG A 30 30.80 18.69 6.33
CA ARG A 30 30.86 17.25 5.91
C ARG A 30 30.21 16.23 6.86
N ILE A 31 29.59 16.67 7.95
CA ILE A 31 28.94 15.80 8.95
C ILE A 31 27.51 15.45 8.52
N TYR A 32 26.94 16.25 7.59
CA TYR A 32 25.54 16.13 7.15
C TYR A 32 25.17 14.72 6.66
N SER A 33 25.99 14.12 5.78
CA SER A 33 25.65 12.81 5.22
C SER A 33 25.57 11.71 6.28
N THR A 34 26.45 11.77 7.28
CA THR A 34 26.47 10.78 8.37
C THR A 34 25.32 10.97 9.34
N VAL A 35 25.05 12.21 9.76
CA VAL A 35 23.91 12.54 10.66
C VAL A 35 22.58 12.26 9.98
N TYR A 36 22.44 12.61 8.69
CA TYR A 36 21.26 12.32 7.91
C TYR A 36 21.02 10.81 7.75
N ALA A 37 22.07 10.04 7.45
CA ALA A 37 21.98 8.59 7.36
C ALA A 37 21.58 7.94 8.70
N ILE A 38 22.13 8.42 9.82
CA ILE A 38 21.77 7.95 11.16
C ILE A 38 20.30 8.31 11.48
N ALA A 39 19.88 9.56 11.20
CA ALA A 39 18.51 9.98 11.42
C ALA A 39 17.50 9.16 10.59
N LEU A 40 17.81 8.91 9.30
CA LEU A 40 17.00 8.02 8.44
C LEU A 40 16.98 6.58 8.96
N ALA A 41 18.11 6.07 9.43
CA ALA A 41 18.18 4.72 10.00
C ALA A 41 17.32 4.61 11.27
N LEU A 42 17.36 5.60 12.15
CA LEU A 42 16.53 5.65 13.37
C LEU A 42 15.04 5.77 13.04
N LEU A 43 14.66 6.63 12.10
CA LEU A 43 13.28 6.74 11.61
C LEU A 43 12.78 5.42 11.02
N ASN A 44 13.60 4.77 10.20
CA ASN A 44 13.28 3.48 9.61
C ASN A 44 13.10 2.38 10.67
N VAL A 45 13.94 2.35 11.71
CA VAL A 45 13.81 1.39 12.83
C VAL A 45 12.52 1.64 13.61
N THR A 46 12.19 2.90 13.89
CA THR A 46 10.97 3.28 14.62
C THR A 46 9.72 2.92 13.82
N ASN A 47 9.67 3.27 12.54
CA ASN A 47 8.57 2.93 11.65
C ASN A 47 8.41 1.41 11.50
N ARG A 48 9.53 0.68 11.39
CA ARG A 48 9.50 -0.79 11.33
C ARG A 48 8.90 -1.42 12.59
N LYS A 49 9.27 -0.95 13.79
CA LYS A 49 8.68 -1.43 15.05
C LYS A 49 7.16 -1.18 15.09
N LYS A 50 6.71 -0.01 14.65
CA LYS A 50 5.29 0.30 14.56
C LYS A 50 4.56 -0.63 13.59
N LEU A 51 5.12 -0.87 12.40
CA LEU A 51 4.57 -1.79 11.41
C LEU A 51 4.51 -3.23 11.94
N LEU A 52 5.56 -3.72 12.59
CA LEU A 52 5.56 -5.05 13.22
C LEU A 52 4.44 -5.18 14.25
N LYS A 53 4.32 -4.20 15.16
CA LYS A 53 3.23 -4.18 16.15
C LYS A 53 1.86 -4.12 15.48
N PHE A 54 1.70 -3.33 14.43
CA PHE A 54 0.43 -3.21 13.70
C PHE A 54 0.04 -4.52 13.01
N TYR A 55 0.94 -5.10 12.21
CA TYR A 55 0.62 -6.32 11.47
C TYR A 55 0.55 -7.58 12.35
N SER A 56 1.13 -7.58 13.56
CA SER A 56 1.01 -8.72 14.50
C SER A 56 -0.41 -8.98 14.99
N GLN A 57 -1.35 -8.05 14.78
CA GLN A 57 -2.78 -8.29 15.03
C GLN A 57 -3.43 -9.19 13.98
N PHE A 58 -2.84 -9.29 12.77
CA PHE A 58 -3.34 -10.09 11.66
C PHE A 58 -2.48 -11.33 11.40
N ILE A 59 -1.17 -11.24 11.67
CA ILE A 59 -0.16 -12.20 11.19
C ILE A 59 0.55 -12.84 12.40
N LYS A 60 0.59 -14.17 12.41
CA LYS A 60 1.33 -14.98 13.37
C LYS A 60 2.50 -15.70 12.70
N LYS A 61 3.36 -16.30 13.52
CA LYS A 61 4.44 -17.15 13.01
C LYS A 61 3.87 -18.32 12.20
N ASP A 62 4.54 -18.59 11.08
CA ASP A 62 4.24 -19.64 10.09
C ASP A 62 2.96 -19.42 9.26
N ASP A 63 2.24 -18.31 9.45
CA ASP A 63 1.15 -17.91 8.57
C ASP A 63 1.63 -17.70 7.13
N LEU A 64 0.72 -17.84 6.17
CA LEU A 64 0.94 -17.47 4.78
C LEU A 64 0.39 -16.07 4.54
N CYS A 65 1.23 -15.19 3.98
CA CYS A 65 0.83 -13.83 3.60
C CYS A 65 1.04 -13.62 2.10
N PHE A 66 0.15 -12.84 1.48
CA PHE A 66 0.35 -12.34 0.13
C PHE A 66 0.70 -10.85 0.18
N ASP A 67 1.73 -10.46 -0.57
CA ASP A 67 2.19 -9.07 -0.76
C ASP A 67 2.06 -8.74 -2.25
N ILE A 68 0.91 -8.16 -2.63
CA ILE A 68 0.54 -7.87 -4.01
C ILE A 68 0.92 -6.43 -4.34
N GLY A 69 1.83 -6.26 -5.33
CA GLY A 69 2.53 -5.00 -5.57
C GLY A 69 3.72 -4.84 -4.63
N ALA A 70 4.49 -5.92 -4.44
CA ALA A 70 5.56 -5.96 -3.43
C ALA A 70 6.66 -4.91 -3.62
N ASN A 71 6.80 -4.34 -4.81
CA ASN A 71 7.79 -3.31 -5.16
C ASN A 71 9.21 -3.70 -4.70
N LEU A 72 9.78 -3.00 -3.71
CA LEU A 72 11.11 -3.31 -3.13
C LEU A 72 11.03 -4.21 -1.89
N GLY A 73 9.86 -4.74 -1.56
CA GLY A 73 9.64 -5.71 -0.50
C GLY A 73 9.62 -5.13 0.92
N SER A 74 9.13 -3.91 1.08
CA SER A 74 9.00 -3.28 2.42
C SER A 74 8.00 -4.04 3.30
N ARG A 75 6.84 -4.40 2.78
CA ARG A 75 5.84 -5.20 3.50
C ARG A 75 6.26 -6.67 3.60
N THR A 76 6.83 -7.23 2.53
CA THR A 76 7.47 -8.58 2.56
C THR A 76 8.43 -8.72 3.74
N GLU A 77 9.31 -7.71 3.98
CA GLU A 77 10.24 -7.75 5.11
C GLU A 77 9.53 -7.77 6.48
N VAL A 78 8.45 -6.98 6.63
CA VAL A 78 7.67 -6.94 7.87
C VAL A 78 7.02 -8.30 8.14
N PHE A 79 6.39 -8.91 7.13
CA PHE A 79 5.73 -10.21 7.26
C PHE A 79 6.72 -11.33 7.60
N LEU A 80 7.89 -11.33 6.95
CA LEU A 80 8.98 -12.27 7.29
C LEU A 80 9.47 -12.12 8.72
N ARG A 81 9.60 -10.88 9.22
CA ARG A 81 10.01 -10.62 10.61
C ARG A 81 8.97 -11.06 11.64
N LEU A 82 7.69 -11.13 11.26
CA LEU A 82 6.64 -11.75 12.06
C LEU A 82 6.68 -13.28 11.99
N GLY A 83 7.54 -13.86 11.14
CA GLY A 83 7.74 -15.29 11.00
C GLY A 83 6.91 -15.94 9.89
N ALA A 84 6.13 -15.17 9.14
CA ALA A 84 5.28 -15.66 8.07
C ALA A 84 6.07 -16.20 6.86
N LYS A 85 5.40 -17.00 6.03
CA LYS A 85 5.76 -17.28 4.64
C LYS A 85 5.10 -16.22 3.76
N VAL A 86 5.78 -15.76 2.71
CA VAL A 86 5.29 -14.66 1.89
C VAL A 86 5.30 -15.02 0.41
N VAL A 87 4.16 -14.88 -0.25
CA VAL A 87 4.07 -14.81 -1.72
C VAL A 87 4.12 -13.33 -2.09
N ALA A 88 5.26 -12.91 -2.65
CA ALA A 88 5.49 -11.52 -3.06
C ALA A 88 5.34 -11.41 -4.58
N VAL A 89 4.35 -10.65 -5.02
CA VAL A 89 3.96 -10.49 -6.42
C VAL A 89 4.32 -9.09 -6.90
N GLU A 90 5.13 -9.02 -7.96
CA GLU A 90 5.62 -7.77 -8.53
C GLU A 90 5.85 -7.91 -10.03
N PRO A 91 5.13 -7.18 -10.89
CA PRO A 91 5.27 -7.32 -12.34
C PRO A 91 6.55 -6.67 -12.90
N GLN A 92 7.05 -5.60 -12.27
CA GLN A 92 8.16 -4.82 -12.80
C GLN A 92 9.50 -5.55 -12.66
N ASN A 93 10.18 -5.75 -13.79
CA ASN A 93 11.46 -6.48 -13.83
C ASN A 93 12.54 -5.83 -12.95
N ILE A 94 12.57 -4.50 -12.87
CA ILE A 94 13.56 -3.77 -12.05
C ILE A 94 13.36 -4.04 -10.55
N CYS A 95 12.12 -4.07 -10.09
CA CYS A 95 11.76 -4.38 -8.71
C CYS A 95 11.99 -5.86 -8.42
N MET A 96 11.54 -6.75 -9.32
CA MET A 96 11.73 -8.19 -9.19
C MET A 96 13.22 -8.59 -9.11
N LYS A 97 14.10 -7.97 -9.88
CA LYS A 97 15.57 -8.19 -9.76
C LYS A 97 16.08 -7.86 -8.35
N LYS A 98 15.60 -6.75 -7.76
CA LYS A 98 15.97 -6.37 -6.38
C LYS A 98 15.39 -7.34 -5.35
N LEU A 99 14.14 -7.76 -5.52
CA LEU A 99 13.51 -8.78 -4.67
C LEU A 99 14.27 -10.12 -4.75
N LYS A 100 14.63 -10.59 -5.95
CA LYS A 100 15.44 -11.80 -6.14
C LYS A 100 16.80 -11.70 -5.45
N LYS A 101 17.47 -10.54 -5.57
CA LYS A 101 18.74 -10.31 -4.86
C LYS A 101 18.58 -10.37 -3.33
N LYS A 102 17.48 -9.82 -2.79
CA LYS A 102 17.24 -9.72 -1.36
C LYS A 102 16.69 -11.00 -0.73
N TYR A 103 15.81 -11.70 -1.47
CA TYR A 103 15.02 -12.81 -0.91
C TYR A 103 15.14 -14.12 -1.68
N GLY A 104 15.85 -14.17 -2.81
CA GLY A 104 15.88 -15.35 -3.70
C GLY A 104 16.39 -16.64 -3.06
N SER A 105 17.19 -16.55 -1.99
CA SER A 105 17.65 -17.71 -1.19
C SER A 105 16.76 -17.99 0.04
N ASN A 106 15.76 -17.17 0.33
CA ASN A 106 14.91 -17.35 1.51
C ASN A 106 13.77 -18.33 1.21
N LYS A 107 13.81 -19.51 1.82
CA LYS A 107 12.80 -20.57 1.63
C LYS A 107 11.38 -20.19 2.08
N LYS A 108 11.21 -19.08 2.81
CA LYS A 108 9.90 -18.54 3.23
C LYS A 108 9.32 -17.54 2.24
N VAL A 109 10.01 -17.21 1.12
CA VAL A 109 9.57 -16.23 0.13
C VAL A 109 9.39 -16.88 -1.23
N PHE A 110 8.22 -16.68 -1.82
CA PHE A 110 7.87 -17.07 -3.17
C PHE A 110 7.73 -15.80 -4.01
N LEU A 111 8.63 -15.60 -4.98
CA LEU A 111 8.67 -14.41 -5.83
C LEU A 111 7.96 -14.68 -7.15
N ILE A 112 6.89 -13.95 -7.43
CA ILE A 112 6.03 -14.11 -8.60
C ILE A 112 6.12 -12.85 -9.46
N GLN A 113 6.70 -12.99 -10.67
CA GLN A 113 6.82 -11.86 -11.60
C GLN A 113 5.59 -11.79 -12.52
N LYS A 114 4.45 -11.42 -11.94
CA LYS A 114 3.17 -11.20 -12.62
C LYS A 114 2.47 -9.99 -12.00
N ALA A 115 1.44 -9.48 -12.66
CA ALA A 115 0.43 -8.65 -12.01
C ALA A 115 -0.77 -9.52 -11.61
N ILE A 116 -1.65 -8.98 -10.77
CA ILE A 116 -2.91 -9.62 -10.39
C ILE A 116 -4.07 -8.85 -11.01
N SER A 117 -5.04 -9.60 -11.54
CA SER A 117 -6.25 -9.07 -12.17
C SER A 117 -7.45 -9.98 -11.86
N ASP A 118 -8.61 -9.72 -12.47
CA ASP A 118 -9.81 -10.56 -12.39
C ASP A 118 -9.80 -11.74 -13.38
N ASN A 119 -8.78 -11.83 -14.24
CA ASN A 119 -8.59 -12.91 -15.22
C ASN A 119 -7.11 -13.26 -15.41
N GLU A 120 -6.83 -14.38 -16.07
CA GLU A 120 -5.48 -14.74 -16.50
C GLU A 120 -5.22 -14.25 -17.91
N GLY A 121 -3.97 -13.92 -18.26
CA GLY A 121 -3.56 -13.50 -19.59
C GLY A 121 -2.44 -12.46 -19.59
N GLU A 122 -2.54 -11.47 -20.44
CA GLU A 122 -1.62 -10.34 -20.55
C GLU A 122 -2.38 -9.02 -20.45
N GLU A 123 -1.82 -8.06 -19.75
CA GLU A 123 -2.34 -6.69 -19.67
C GLU A 123 -1.20 -5.66 -19.80
N GLU A 124 -1.57 -4.41 -20.08
CA GLU A 124 -0.63 -3.30 -20.15
C GLU A 124 -0.40 -2.68 -18.77
N LEU A 125 0.86 -2.63 -18.36
CA LEU A 125 1.31 -1.88 -17.19
C LEU A 125 1.99 -0.60 -17.65
N MET A 126 1.48 0.55 -17.22
CA MET A 126 2.10 1.85 -17.47
C MET A 126 3.22 2.07 -16.44
N ILE A 127 4.42 2.25 -16.96
CA ILE A 127 5.62 2.47 -16.14
C ILE A 127 5.81 3.97 -15.92
N SER A 128 5.93 4.37 -14.66
CA SER A 128 6.37 5.70 -14.27
C SER A 128 7.89 5.74 -14.12
N ASP A 129 8.48 6.94 -14.25
CA ASP A 129 9.90 7.16 -13.97
C ASP A 129 10.26 6.80 -12.52
N THR A 130 9.28 6.86 -11.62
CA THR A 130 9.37 6.31 -10.27
C THR A 130 8.64 4.96 -10.21
N HIS A 131 9.36 3.87 -9.94
CA HIS A 131 8.78 2.52 -9.87
C HIS A 131 7.66 2.36 -8.83
N THR A 132 7.47 3.33 -7.93
CA THR A 132 6.43 3.35 -6.89
C THR A 132 5.05 3.76 -7.40
N ILE A 133 4.94 4.33 -8.60
CA ILE A 133 3.70 4.91 -9.13
C ILE A 133 3.35 4.29 -10.49
N SER A 134 3.81 3.08 -10.75
CA SER A 134 3.44 2.35 -11.97
C SER A 134 2.09 1.67 -11.77
N SER A 135 1.16 1.83 -12.73
CA SER A 135 -0.21 1.35 -12.60
C SER A 135 -0.77 0.75 -13.88
N MET A 136 -1.69 -0.18 -13.74
CA MET A 136 -2.55 -0.68 -14.81
C MET A 136 -3.82 0.17 -14.96
N SER A 137 -4.11 1.09 -14.03
CA SER A 137 -5.29 1.95 -14.04
C SER A 137 -5.04 3.27 -14.77
N LYS A 138 -5.56 3.38 -16.00
CA LYS A 138 -5.51 4.64 -16.78
C LYS A 138 -6.29 5.78 -16.09
N ASN A 139 -7.35 5.46 -15.37
CA ASN A 139 -8.17 6.44 -14.64
C ASN A 139 -7.40 7.00 -13.45
N TRP A 140 -6.73 6.15 -12.67
CA TRP A 140 -5.87 6.57 -11.56
C TRP A 140 -4.78 7.54 -12.03
N MET A 141 -4.10 7.23 -13.13
CA MET A 141 -3.09 8.11 -13.71
C MET A 141 -3.66 9.47 -14.17
N LYS A 142 -4.89 9.49 -14.74
CA LYS A 142 -5.57 10.73 -15.12
C LYS A 142 -5.93 11.58 -13.91
N SER A 143 -6.47 10.97 -12.85
CA SER A 143 -6.83 11.65 -11.62
C SER A 143 -5.61 12.25 -10.91
N LEU A 144 -4.48 11.57 -10.89
CA LEU A 144 -3.23 12.13 -10.38
C LEU A 144 -2.77 13.37 -11.16
N LYS A 145 -2.92 13.36 -12.50
CA LYS A 145 -2.55 14.51 -13.35
C LYS A 145 -3.48 15.70 -13.18
N SER A 146 -4.75 15.49 -12.89
CA SER A 146 -5.79 16.53 -12.78
C SER A 146 -5.96 17.10 -11.37
N SER A 147 -5.35 16.47 -10.37
CA SER A 147 -5.48 16.92 -8.98
C SER A 147 -4.39 17.94 -8.64
N ASP A 148 -4.78 19.01 -7.88
CA ASP A 148 -3.85 19.90 -7.17
C ASP A 148 -3.01 19.16 -6.11
N MET A 149 -3.06 17.84 -6.13
CA MET A 149 -2.44 16.88 -5.26
C MET A 149 -0.91 16.86 -5.38
N LEU A 150 -0.38 17.33 -6.49
CA LEU A 150 1.05 17.39 -6.76
C LEU A 150 1.57 18.80 -6.46
N LEU A 151 1.86 19.05 -5.17
CA LEU A 151 2.81 20.11 -4.78
C LEU A 151 4.24 19.83 -5.32
N VAL A 152 4.44 18.71 -5.95
CA VAL A 152 5.65 18.34 -6.68
C VAL A 152 5.34 18.48 -8.16
N SER A 153 6.14 19.26 -8.86
CA SER A 153 6.09 19.56 -10.30
C SER A 153 5.48 18.40 -11.11
N THR A 154 4.42 18.67 -11.88
CA THR A 154 3.76 17.73 -12.81
C THR A 154 4.71 17.08 -13.82
N SER A 155 5.93 17.61 -13.97
CA SER A 155 7.02 17.01 -14.75
C SER A 155 7.67 15.79 -14.08
N ALA A 156 7.44 15.54 -12.78
CA ALA A 156 8.07 14.43 -12.05
C ALA A 156 7.37 13.08 -12.26
N PHE A 157 6.14 13.06 -12.80
CA PHE A 157 5.37 11.83 -13.00
C PHE A 157 4.99 11.68 -14.48
N GLN A 158 5.92 11.17 -15.28
CA GLN A 158 5.67 10.87 -16.69
C GLN A 158 5.53 9.35 -16.85
N TRP A 159 4.35 8.90 -17.29
CA TRP A 159 4.13 7.53 -17.76
C TRP A 159 4.42 7.53 -19.28
N GLN A 160 5.67 7.31 -19.63
CA GLN A 160 6.12 7.40 -21.03
C GLN A 160 6.11 6.04 -21.73
N LYS A 161 6.07 4.95 -20.97
CA LYS A 161 6.15 3.60 -21.52
C LYS A 161 5.08 2.70 -20.93
N SER A 162 4.46 1.88 -21.78
CA SER A 162 3.71 0.71 -21.35
C SER A 162 4.54 -0.54 -21.60
N ILE A 163 4.39 -1.53 -20.75
CA ILE A 163 4.92 -2.88 -20.97
C ILE A 163 3.79 -3.89 -20.83
N LYS A 164 3.83 -4.94 -21.64
CA LYS A 164 2.96 -6.09 -21.44
C LYS A 164 3.47 -6.91 -20.27
N VAL A 165 2.58 -7.26 -19.36
CA VAL A 165 2.86 -8.09 -18.19
C VAL A 165 1.91 -9.27 -18.17
N GLN A 166 2.40 -10.43 -17.74
CA GLN A 166 1.55 -11.58 -17.47
C GLN A 166 0.68 -11.27 -16.25
N VAL A 167 -0.60 -11.59 -16.33
CA VAL A 167 -1.55 -11.45 -15.21
C VAL A 167 -2.07 -12.81 -14.76
N THR A 168 -2.43 -12.89 -13.49
CA THR A 168 -3.08 -14.04 -12.87
C THR A 168 -4.09 -13.55 -11.83
N THR A 169 -4.82 -14.45 -11.19
CA THR A 169 -5.84 -14.10 -10.20
C THR A 169 -5.40 -14.44 -8.78
N LEU A 170 -6.06 -13.85 -7.77
CA LEU A 170 -5.87 -14.24 -6.37
C LEU A 170 -6.27 -15.71 -6.15
N ASP A 171 -7.36 -16.16 -6.77
CA ASP A 171 -7.80 -17.56 -6.69
C ASP A 171 -6.75 -18.54 -7.23
N ARG A 172 -6.04 -18.16 -8.31
CA ARG A 172 -4.97 -18.97 -8.86
C ARG A 172 -3.78 -19.06 -7.91
N LEU A 173 -3.40 -17.94 -7.27
CA LEU A 173 -2.36 -17.96 -6.25
C LEU A 173 -2.76 -18.80 -5.04
N ILE A 174 -4.01 -18.68 -4.58
CA ILE A 174 -4.52 -19.49 -3.48
C ILE A 174 -4.48 -20.99 -3.80
N LYS A 175 -4.84 -21.34 -5.03
CA LYS A 175 -4.75 -22.75 -5.49
C LYS A 175 -3.33 -23.28 -5.49
N GLU A 176 -2.34 -22.42 -5.79
CA GLU A 176 -0.92 -22.84 -5.93
C GLU A 176 -0.17 -22.81 -4.59
N TYR A 177 -0.39 -21.79 -3.76
CA TYR A 177 0.39 -21.55 -2.54
C TYR A 177 -0.39 -21.82 -1.24
N GLY A 178 -1.71 -21.92 -1.31
CA GLY A 178 -2.58 -22.04 -0.16
C GLY A 178 -3.31 -20.72 0.18
N ARG A 179 -4.30 -20.82 1.07
CA ARG A 179 -5.11 -19.69 1.54
C ARG A 179 -4.28 -18.79 2.45
N PRO A 180 -4.12 -17.49 2.14
CA PRO A 180 -3.39 -16.57 3.01
C PRO A 180 -4.21 -16.18 4.24
N THR A 181 -3.54 -16.01 5.37
CA THR A 181 -4.09 -15.37 6.58
C THR A 181 -4.23 -13.86 6.36
N PHE A 182 -3.29 -13.26 5.62
CA PHE A 182 -3.33 -11.84 5.31
C PHE A 182 -2.86 -11.57 3.87
N CYS A 183 -3.60 -10.71 3.17
CA CYS A 183 -3.24 -10.23 1.83
C CYS A 183 -3.15 -8.69 1.84
N LYS A 184 -1.96 -8.14 1.60
CA LYS A 184 -1.80 -6.70 1.30
C LYS A 184 -1.89 -6.50 -0.21
N ILE A 185 -2.70 -5.55 -0.63
CA ILE A 185 -2.84 -5.15 -2.04
C ILE A 185 -2.47 -3.67 -2.13
N ASP A 186 -1.50 -3.36 -2.99
CA ASP A 186 -0.93 -2.04 -3.21
C ASP A 186 -0.51 -1.92 -4.68
N VAL A 187 -1.47 -1.63 -5.53
CA VAL A 187 -1.33 -1.72 -7.00
C VAL A 187 -1.74 -0.45 -7.73
N GLU A 188 -1.75 0.66 -6.98
CA GLU A 188 -1.88 2.00 -7.51
C GLU A 188 -3.15 2.19 -8.37
N GLY A 189 -4.31 1.95 -7.74
CA GLY A 189 -5.64 2.17 -8.33
C GLY A 189 -6.20 0.98 -9.12
N TYR A 190 -5.63 -0.21 -8.97
CA TYR A 190 -6.13 -1.43 -9.64
C TYR A 190 -6.71 -2.45 -8.63
N GLU A 191 -6.89 -2.07 -7.36
CA GLU A 191 -7.28 -2.90 -6.23
C GLU A 191 -8.61 -3.63 -6.46
N TYR A 192 -9.59 -2.95 -7.03
CA TYR A 192 -10.90 -3.53 -7.36
C TYR A 192 -10.77 -4.72 -8.33
N LYS A 193 -9.97 -4.57 -9.38
CA LYS A 193 -9.71 -5.63 -10.35
C LYS A 193 -8.99 -6.82 -9.71
N VAL A 194 -8.01 -6.55 -8.87
CA VAL A 194 -7.30 -7.59 -8.09
C VAL A 194 -8.29 -8.37 -7.23
N LEU A 195 -9.16 -7.67 -6.48
CA LEU A 195 -10.11 -8.29 -5.56
C LEU A 195 -11.28 -8.99 -6.26
N LYS A 196 -11.65 -8.59 -7.46
CA LYS A 196 -12.57 -9.37 -8.31
C LYS A 196 -12.04 -10.75 -8.69
N GLY A 197 -10.73 -10.94 -8.69
CA GLY A 197 -10.07 -12.23 -8.86
C GLY A 197 -10.06 -13.12 -7.60
N LEU A 198 -10.80 -12.73 -6.54
CA LEU A 198 -11.00 -13.48 -5.31
C LEU A 198 -12.45 -13.94 -5.21
N SER A 199 -12.71 -15.24 -5.28
CA SER A 199 -14.06 -15.81 -5.24
C SER A 199 -14.46 -16.40 -3.89
N LYS A 200 -13.50 -16.57 -2.97
CA LYS A 200 -13.71 -17.16 -1.64
C LYS A 200 -13.06 -16.31 -0.55
N PRO A 201 -13.63 -16.28 0.66
CA PRO A 201 -13.07 -15.48 1.73
C PRO A 201 -11.67 -15.98 2.15
N ILE A 202 -10.82 -15.03 2.50
CA ILE A 202 -9.55 -15.24 3.21
C ILE A 202 -9.69 -14.64 4.61
N ASP A 203 -8.70 -14.79 5.50
CA ASP A 203 -8.90 -14.30 6.88
C ASP A 203 -8.94 -12.77 6.93
N ALA A 204 -7.98 -12.09 6.28
CA ALA A 204 -7.99 -10.64 6.18
C ALA A 204 -7.28 -10.13 4.92
N VAL A 205 -7.70 -8.96 4.44
CA VAL A 205 -7.08 -8.26 3.32
C VAL A 205 -7.00 -6.77 3.61
N SER A 206 -5.95 -6.11 3.13
CA SER A 206 -5.92 -4.66 3.05
C SER A 206 -5.66 -4.20 1.62
N PHE A 207 -6.27 -3.08 1.25
CA PHE A 207 -6.12 -2.45 -0.05
C PHE A 207 -6.13 -0.93 0.07
N GLU A 208 -5.35 -0.27 -0.78
CA GLU A 208 -5.25 1.18 -0.79
C GLU A 208 -6.53 1.84 -1.26
N PHE A 209 -6.83 3.03 -0.74
CA PHE A 209 -7.88 3.91 -1.24
C PHE A 209 -7.45 5.38 -1.19
N ILE A 210 -7.99 6.16 -2.12
CA ILE A 210 -7.84 7.62 -2.17
C ILE A 210 -9.24 8.24 -2.15
N PRO A 211 -9.58 9.15 -1.22
CA PRO A 211 -10.93 9.71 -1.09
C PRO A 211 -11.19 10.85 -2.10
N THR A 212 -11.00 10.58 -3.38
CA THR A 212 -11.60 11.38 -4.46
C THR A 212 -12.94 10.78 -4.84
N GLN A 213 -13.84 11.59 -5.43
CA GLN A 213 -15.19 11.14 -5.77
C GLN A 213 -15.21 9.84 -6.58
N GLU A 214 -14.32 9.70 -7.56
CA GLU A 214 -14.23 8.52 -8.41
C GLU A 214 -13.70 7.30 -7.64
N PHE A 215 -12.60 7.45 -6.87
CA PHE A 215 -11.95 6.33 -6.18
C PHE A 215 -12.69 5.87 -4.93
N VAL A 216 -13.44 6.75 -4.27
CA VAL A 216 -14.36 6.35 -3.20
C VAL A 216 -15.42 5.39 -3.74
N LEU A 217 -15.98 5.63 -4.92
CA LEU A 217 -16.95 4.73 -5.54
C LEU A 217 -16.33 3.37 -5.88
N ILE A 218 -15.11 3.36 -6.40
CA ILE A 218 -14.37 2.11 -6.66
C ILE A 218 -14.10 1.35 -5.35
N ALA A 219 -13.71 2.05 -4.28
CA ALA A 219 -13.53 1.44 -2.96
C ALA A 219 -14.85 0.86 -2.41
N ILE A 220 -15.97 1.54 -2.60
CA ILE A 220 -17.30 1.04 -2.22
C ILE A 220 -17.68 -0.20 -3.02
N ASP A 221 -17.43 -0.23 -4.32
CA ASP A 221 -17.69 -1.41 -5.15
C ASP A 221 -16.78 -2.58 -4.74
N THR A 222 -15.56 -2.31 -4.33
CA THR A 222 -14.65 -3.29 -3.74
C THR A 222 -15.21 -3.86 -2.42
N ILE A 223 -15.70 -3.00 -1.53
CA ILE A 223 -16.34 -3.40 -0.27
C ILE A 223 -17.57 -4.27 -0.52
N LYS A 224 -18.43 -3.88 -1.46
CA LYS A 224 -19.62 -4.66 -1.86
C LYS A 224 -19.22 -6.02 -2.40
N HIS A 225 -18.21 -6.08 -3.29
CA HIS A 225 -17.72 -7.36 -3.80
C HIS A 225 -17.26 -8.28 -2.68
N LEU A 226 -16.44 -7.79 -1.75
CA LEU A 226 -15.99 -8.57 -0.60
C LEU A 226 -17.17 -9.07 0.25
N ALA A 227 -18.20 -8.27 0.42
CA ALA A 227 -19.42 -8.67 1.13
C ALA A 227 -20.23 -9.77 0.40
N THR A 228 -20.07 -9.93 -0.92
CA THR A 228 -20.73 -11.04 -1.66
C THR A 228 -20.05 -12.38 -1.48
N ILE A 229 -18.75 -12.40 -1.16
CA ILE A 229 -17.99 -13.64 -1.03
C ILE A 229 -17.92 -14.19 0.40
N GLY A 230 -18.34 -13.39 1.41
CA GLY A 230 -18.38 -13.85 2.80
C GLY A 230 -18.81 -12.76 3.76
N LYS A 231 -19.11 -13.14 5.00
CA LYS A 231 -19.39 -12.18 6.07
C LYS A 231 -18.08 -11.46 6.45
N VAL A 232 -18.06 -10.14 6.31
CA VAL A 232 -16.84 -9.33 6.39
C VAL A 232 -17.09 -8.03 7.15
N MET A 233 -16.11 -7.65 7.97
CA MET A 233 -16.09 -6.40 8.73
C MET A 233 -14.93 -5.54 8.28
N PHE A 234 -15.07 -4.22 8.39
CA PHE A 234 -14.12 -3.25 7.86
C PHE A 234 -13.61 -2.28 8.91
N ASN A 235 -12.38 -1.82 8.70
CA ASN A 235 -11.78 -0.67 9.35
C ASN A 235 -10.84 0.01 8.35
N TYR A 236 -10.22 1.12 8.67
CA TYR A 236 -9.29 1.79 7.77
C TYR A 236 -8.19 2.53 8.54
N SER A 237 -7.10 2.83 7.87
CA SER A 237 -6.05 3.73 8.33
C SER A 237 -5.87 4.88 7.34
N LEU A 238 -5.21 5.97 7.77
CA LEU A 238 -4.91 7.12 6.92
C LEU A 238 -3.40 7.26 6.76
N GLY A 239 -2.95 7.51 5.53
CA GLY A 239 -1.53 7.60 5.17
C GLY A 239 -0.76 6.34 5.58
N GLU A 240 0.50 6.49 5.94
CA GLU A 240 1.35 5.42 6.49
C GLU A 240 1.06 5.13 7.99
N SER A 241 -0.16 5.47 8.47
CA SER A 241 -0.51 5.22 9.86
C SER A 241 -0.56 3.74 10.19
N THR A 242 -0.01 3.38 11.33
CA THR A 242 -0.10 2.04 11.93
C THR A 242 -1.17 1.99 13.02
N THR A 243 -2.26 2.75 12.84
CA THR A 243 -3.39 2.79 13.76
C THR A 243 -4.67 2.78 12.93
N LEU A 244 -5.57 1.88 13.26
CA LEU A 244 -6.92 1.89 12.72
C LEU A 244 -7.69 3.09 13.22
N VAL A 245 -8.51 3.71 12.37
CA VAL A 245 -9.25 4.94 12.69
C VAL A 245 -10.48 4.66 13.54
N LEU A 246 -11.15 3.53 13.31
CA LEU A 246 -12.33 3.16 14.06
C LEU A 246 -11.92 2.31 15.28
N GLU A 247 -12.57 2.54 16.41
CA GLU A 247 -12.36 1.73 17.62
C GLU A 247 -12.85 0.29 17.41
N GLU A 248 -13.94 0.12 16.64
CA GLU A 248 -14.54 -1.17 16.33
C GLU A 248 -14.54 -1.42 14.82
N TRP A 249 -14.60 -2.71 14.44
CA TRP A 249 -14.82 -3.14 13.08
C TRP A 249 -16.30 -2.95 12.72
N VAL A 250 -16.56 -2.47 11.50
CA VAL A 250 -17.91 -2.08 11.08
C VAL A 250 -18.37 -2.84 9.83
N GLU A 251 -19.67 -2.95 9.66
CA GLU A 251 -20.33 -3.56 8.49
C GLU A 251 -20.05 -2.77 7.19
N PRO A 252 -20.23 -3.39 6.01
CA PRO A 252 -19.99 -2.79 4.68
C PRO A 252 -20.69 -1.45 4.45
N GLU A 253 -21.94 -1.31 4.88
CA GLU A 253 -22.74 -0.10 4.71
C GLU A 253 -22.18 1.06 5.54
N LYS A 254 -21.71 0.74 6.75
CA LYS A 254 -21.18 1.74 7.68
C LYS A 254 -19.84 2.29 7.17
N ILE A 255 -18.91 1.42 6.75
CA ILE A 255 -17.62 1.88 6.20
C ILE A 255 -17.84 2.67 4.91
N SER A 256 -18.73 2.24 4.02
CA SER A 256 -19.08 2.95 2.78
C SER A 256 -19.60 4.36 3.08
N SER A 257 -20.50 4.49 4.07
CA SER A 257 -21.02 5.79 4.52
C SER A 257 -19.93 6.70 5.12
N ILE A 258 -18.92 6.13 5.79
CA ILE A 258 -17.78 6.87 6.34
C ILE A 258 -16.91 7.39 5.21
N LEU A 259 -16.55 6.54 4.23
CA LEU A 259 -15.70 6.92 3.11
C LEU A 259 -16.30 8.05 2.26
N LEU A 260 -17.62 8.03 2.03
CA LEU A 260 -18.35 9.10 1.32
C LEU A 260 -18.28 10.46 2.03
N LYS A 261 -18.08 10.48 3.34
CA LYS A 261 -18.00 11.70 4.17
C LYS A 261 -16.57 12.21 4.37
N LEU A 262 -15.57 11.50 3.89
CA LEU A 262 -14.19 11.96 3.98
C LEU A 262 -13.97 13.22 3.13
N PRO A 263 -13.15 14.17 3.59
CA PRO A 263 -12.86 15.38 2.84
C PRO A 263 -12.19 15.06 1.49
N GLN A 264 -12.86 15.42 0.39
CA GLN A 264 -12.37 15.14 -0.96
C GLN A 264 -11.35 16.17 -1.50
N LYS A 265 -11.10 17.28 -0.75
CA LYS A 265 -10.21 18.36 -1.17
C LYS A 265 -8.80 18.27 -0.58
N THR A 266 -8.57 17.38 0.38
CA THR A 266 -7.26 17.19 1.00
C THR A 266 -6.64 15.92 0.47
N PHE A 267 -5.32 15.96 0.26
CA PHE A 267 -4.55 14.76 -0.06
C PHE A 267 -4.60 13.82 1.16
N ILE A 268 -5.60 12.98 1.17
CA ILE A 268 -5.77 11.88 2.12
C ILE A 268 -5.69 10.60 1.30
N TRP A 269 -4.91 9.66 1.73
CA TRP A 269 -4.84 8.31 1.22
C TRP A 269 -4.75 7.37 2.42
N GLY A 270 -4.97 6.11 2.21
CA GLY A 270 -4.89 5.14 3.28
C GLY A 270 -5.22 3.73 2.84
N ASP A 271 -5.28 2.82 3.80
CA ASP A 271 -5.65 1.43 3.59
C ASP A 271 -7.01 1.12 4.21
N ILE A 272 -7.87 0.46 3.45
CA ILE A 272 -9.05 -0.21 3.99
C ILE A 272 -8.64 -1.63 4.38
N TYR A 273 -9.02 -2.05 5.56
CA TYR A 273 -8.81 -3.41 6.09
C TYR A 273 -10.15 -4.13 6.13
N ALA A 274 -10.21 -5.32 5.56
CA ALA A 274 -11.36 -6.21 5.61
C ALA A 274 -10.99 -7.50 6.34
N LYS A 275 -11.82 -7.92 7.29
CA LYS A 275 -11.66 -9.15 8.08
C LYS A 275 -12.90 -9.99 7.93
N PHE A 276 -12.75 -11.19 7.40
CA PHE A 276 -13.84 -12.17 7.30
C PHE A 276 -14.07 -12.87 8.64
N ILE A 277 -15.35 -13.13 8.97
CA ILE A 277 -15.81 -13.71 10.24
C ILE A 277 -16.74 -14.91 10.02
#